data_c8991b36d717169f7d80ccf3b9919f1e
#
_entry.id   c8991b36d717169f7d80ccf3b9919f1e
#
_cell.length_a   1.000
_cell.length_b   1.000
_cell.length_c   1.000
_cell.angle_alpha   90.00
_cell.angle_beta   90.00
_cell.angle_gamma   90.00
#
_symmetry.space_group_name_H-M   'P 1'
#
loop_
_entity.id
_entity.type
_entity.pdbx_description
1 polymer ?
#
loop_
_entity_poly.entity_id
_entity_poly.type
_entity_poly.pdbx_seq_one_letter_code
_entity_poly.pdbx_strand_id
1 'polypeptide(L)'
;MGARTLSPRGTAWVGTLCALMGLVILFVALGIIPTDESKLHAPHWVVGAAGLMFFLAGIAILTGPPPDTPEASRTTWRTFLLGLGIVGALAAIFNWVAFGPGPRAFSGGISIPFVSVSGPQSEWSGRVAFGVAAVVIDAFAVWVILRGLRDLLGRGR
;
A
#
# COMPACT_ATOMS: atom_id res chain seq x y z
N MET A 1 -16.73 2.80 -23.17
CA MET A 1 -16.67 1.72 -22.17
C MET A 1 -17.08 2.33 -20.85
N GLY A 2 -18.32 2.11 -20.39
CA GLY A 2 -18.79 2.60 -19.10
C GLY A 2 -18.12 1.81 -17.97
N ALA A 3 -17.35 2.47 -17.12
CA ALA A 3 -16.83 1.88 -15.91
C ALA A 3 -18.03 1.44 -15.05
N ARG A 4 -18.16 0.14 -14.77
CA ARG A 4 -19.16 -0.38 -13.83
C ARG A 4 -18.77 0.12 -12.43
N THR A 5 -19.44 1.15 -11.96
CA THR A 5 -19.33 1.55 -10.54
C THR A 5 -19.91 0.44 -9.68
N LEU A 6 -19.15 0.02 -8.67
CA LEU A 6 -19.63 -0.96 -7.70
C LEU A 6 -20.88 -0.41 -7.00
N SER A 7 -21.85 -1.28 -6.74
CA SER A 7 -23.00 -0.88 -5.92
C SER A 7 -22.54 -0.50 -4.51
N PRO A 8 -23.26 0.35 -3.78
CA PRO A 8 -22.91 0.74 -2.40
C PRO A 8 -22.65 -0.46 -1.47
N ARG A 9 -23.41 -1.54 -1.67
CA ARG A 9 -23.19 -2.80 -0.94
C ARG A 9 -21.88 -3.47 -1.33
N GLY A 10 -21.53 -3.47 -2.63
CA GLY A 10 -20.27 -4.03 -3.12
C GLY A 10 -19.06 -3.28 -2.55
N THR A 11 -19.12 -1.95 -2.50
CA THR A 11 -18.07 -1.11 -1.91
C THR A 11 -17.89 -1.41 -0.43
N ALA A 12 -19.00 -1.55 0.33
CA ALA A 12 -18.94 -1.90 1.75
C ALA A 12 -18.30 -3.29 1.97
N TRP A 13 -18.66 -4.28 1.17
CA TRP A 13 -18.05 -5.61 1.26
C TRP A 13 -16.54 -5.59 1.00
N VAL A 14 -16.10 -4.91 -0.05
CA VAL A 14 -14.67 -4.78 -0.37
C VAL A 14 -13.92 -4.08 0.76
N GLY A 15 -14.44 -2.97 1.26
CA GLY A 15 -13.83 -2.24 2.38
C GLY A 15 -13.72 -3.09 3.65
N THR A 16 -14.80 -3.83 3.99
CA THR A 16 -14.80 -4.71 5.15
C THR A 16 -13.79 -5.86 5.00
N LEU A 17 -13.74 -6.50 3.85
CA LEU A 17 -12.78 -7.57 3.59
C LEU A 17 -11.33 -7.06 3.66
N CYS A 18 -11.05 -5.90 3.07
CA CYS A 18 -9.72 -5.27 3.19
C CYS A 18 -9.36 -4.98 4.64
N ALA A 19 -10.27 -4.38 5.41
CA ALA A 19 -10.02 -4.06 6.81
C ALA A 19 -9.80 -5.32 7.67
N LEU A 20 -10.62 -6.35 7.49
CA LEU A 20 -10.47 -7.62 8.21
C LEU A 20 -9.15 -8.32 7.84
N MET A 21 -8.80 -8.37 6.55
CA MET A 21 -7.54 -8.95 6.12
C MET A 21 -6.35 -8.19 6.72
N GLY A 22 -6.39 -6.86 6.67
CA GLY A 22 -5.38 -6.01 7.31
C GLY A 22 -5.24 -6.28 8.81
N LEU A 23 -6.37 -6.42 9.51
CA LEU A 23 -6.39 -6.72 10.94
C LEU A 23 -5.79 -8.09 11.26
N VAL A 24 -6.11 -9.12 10.49
CA VAL A 24 -5.51 -10.46 10.66
C VAL A 24 -3.99 -10.40 10.45
N ILE A 25 -3.52 -9.72 9.41
CA ILE A 25 -2.08 -9.56 9.15
C ILE A 25 -1.41 -8.79 10.30
N LEU A 26 -2.05 -7.75 10.85
CA LEU A 26 -1.55 -7.03 12.02
C LEU A 26 -1.44 -7.94 13.25
N PHE A 27 -2.41 -8.79 13.50
CA PHE A 27 -2.36 -9.75 14.62
C PHE A 27 -1.25 -10.78 14.46
N VAL A 28 -0.95 -11.20 13.22
CA VAL A 28 0.23 -12.02 12.91
C VAL A 28 1.50 -11.24 13.20
N ALA A 29 1.61 -9.99 12.75
CA ALA A 29 2.78 -9.16 12.96
C ALA A 29 3.04 -8.86 14.46
N LEU A 30 1.98 -8.76 15.26
CA LEU A 30 2.05 -8.55 16.70
C LEU A 30 2.28 -9.85 17.50
N GLY A 31 2.37 -11.01 16.83
CA GLY A 31 2.52 -12.30 17.49
C GLY A 31 1.28 -12.80 18.24
N ILE A 32 0.11 -12.15 18.06
CA ILE A 32 -1.16 -12.56 18.67
C ILE A 32 -1.65 -13.87 18.03
N ILE A 33 -1.48 -13.96 16.70
CA ILE A 33 -1.73 -15.19 15.94
C ILE A 33 -0.37 -15.89 15.79
N PRO A 34 -0.18 -17.08 16.41
CA PRO A 34 1.07 -17.80 16.29
C PRO A 34 1.28 -18.25 14.84
N THR A 35 2.42 -17.94 14.29
CA THR A 35 2.85 -18.37 12.96
C THR A 35 4.23 -18.99 13.05
N ASP A 36 4.50 -19.93 12.16
CA ASP A 36 5.80 -20.54 12.03
C ASP A 36 6.81 -19.52 11.51
N GLU A 37 7.72 -19.08 12.38
CA GLU A 37 8.75 -18.09 12.06
C GLU A 37 9.64 -18.51 10.88
N SER A 38 9.80 -19.82 10.67
CA SER A 38 10.58 -20.35 9.55
C SER A 38 9.98 -20.02 8.18
N LYS A 39 8.67 -19.71 8.16
CA LYS A 39 7.92 -19.34 6.94
C LYS A 39 7.83 -17.83 6.74
N LEU A 40 8.16 -17.04 7.76
CA LEU A 40 8.19 -15.59 7.66
C LEU A 40 9.55 -15.12 7.12
N HIS A 41 9.60 -14.86 5.82
CA HIS A 41 10.81 -14.36 5.16
C HIS A 41 11.00 -12.83 5.30
N ALA A 42 10.14 -12.17 6.06
CA ALA A 42 10.18 -10.74 6.31
C ALA A 42 10.10 -10.44 7.81
N PRO A 43 10.76 -9.38 8.30
CA PRO A 43 10.61 -8.95 9.70
C PRO A 43 9.15 -8.62 10.04
N HIS A 44 8.74 -8.85 11.28
CA HIS A 44 7.38 -8.60 11.76
C HIS A 44 6.88 -7.18 11.47
N TRP A 45 7.75 -6.17 11.55
CA TRP A 45 7.36 -4.79 11.24
C TRP A 45 6.98 -4.58 9.76
N VAL A 46 7.59 -5.33 8.81
CA VAL A 46 7.20 -5.27 7.39
C VAL A 46 5.85 -5.92 7.17
N VAL A 47 5.62 -7.06 7.83
CA VAL A 47 4.31 -7.70 7.85
C VAL A 47 3.27 -6.77 8.47
N GLY A 48 3.63 -6.07 9.55
CA GLY A 48 2.80 -5.05 10.18
C GLY A 48 2.48 -3.88 9.25
N ALA A 49 3.47 -3.39 8.50
CA ALA A 49 3.25 -2.33 7.51
C ALA A 49 2.27 -2.77 6.41
N ALA A 50 2.37 -4.01 5.93
CA ALA A 50 1.42 -4.56 4.96
C ALA A 50 0.01 -4.66 5.56
N GLY A 51 -0.12 -5.17 6.79
CA GLY A 51 -1.39 -5.23 7.50
C GLY A 51 -2.00 -3.85 7.72
N LEU A 52 -1.19 -2.87 8.12
CA LEU A 52 -1.62 -1.49 8.31
C LEU A 52 -2.12 -0.87 7.00
N MET A 53 -1.43 -1.10 5.89
CA MET A 53 -1.83 -0.61 4.58
C MET A 53 -3.22 -1.13 4.18
N PHE A 54 -3.45 -2.44 4.29
CA PHE A 54 -4.76 -3.04 4.00
C PHE A 54 -5.85 -2.56 4.95
N PHE A 55 -5.55 -2.44 6.23
CA PHE A 55 -6.48 -1.97 7.24
C PHE A 55 -6.92 -0.52 6.96
N LEU A 56 -5.96 0.38 6.75
CA LEU A 56 -6.24 1.78 6.43
C LEU A 56 -6.96 1.95 5.09
N ALA A 57 -6.62 1.15 4.07
CA ALA A 57 -7.33 1.12 2.80
C ALA A 57 -8.79 0.70 2.98
N GLY A 58 -9.03 -0.35 3.78
CA GLY A 58 -10.38 -0.77 4.13
C GLY A 58 -11.18 0.33 4.83
N ILE A 59 -10.59 0.99 5.82
CA ILE A 59 -11.20 2.14 6.52
C ILE A 59 -11.48 3.29 5.54
N ALA A 60 -10.54 3.60 4.65
CA ALA A 60 -10.73 4.65 3.64
C ALA A 60 -11.91 4.36 2.71
N ILE A 61 -12.05 3.10 2.26
CA ILE A 61 -13.19 2.67 1.43
C ILE A 61 -14.51 2.76 2.19
N LEU A 62 -14.55 2.29 3.45
CA LEU A 62 -15.78 2.27 4.26
C LEU A 62 -16.26 3.66 4.67
N THR A 63 -15.35 4.60 4.79
CA THR A 63 -15.62 5.90 5.39
C THR A 63 -15.41 7.06 4.42
N GLY A 64 -14.97 6.74 3.18
CA GLY A 64 -14.82 7.72 2.11
C GLY A 64 -16.17 8.22 1.60
N PRO A 65 -16.26 9.47 1.13
CA PRO A 65 -17.43 9.95 0.44
C PRO A 65 -17.64 9.18 -0.87
N PRO A 66 -18.89 9.07 -1.36
CA PRO A 66 -19.15 8.49 -2.66
C PRO A 66 -18.32 9.19 -3.77
N PRO A 67 -17.76 8.43 -4.74
CA PRO A 67 -16.82 8.97 -5.74
C PRO A 67 -17.43 10.11 -6.60
N ASP A 68 -18.74 10.15 -6.76
CA ASP A 68 -19.44 11.10 -7.62
C ASP A 68 -19.89 12.36 -6.87
N THR A 69 -19.46 12.56 -5.62
CA THR A 69 -19.85 13.73 -4.81
C THR A 69 -18.75 14.80 -4.84
N PRO A 70 -19.12 16.11 -4.75
CA PRO A 70 -18.14 17.18 -4.61
C PRO A 70 -17.24 17.04 -3.38
N GLU A 71 -17.70 16.30 -2.38
CA GLU A 71 -16.95 15.99 -1.16
C GLU A 71 -15.78 15.05 -1.41
N ALA A 72 -15.86 14.16 -2.42
CA ALA A 72 -14.79 13.25 -2.79
C ALA A 72 -13.51 13.97 -3.24
N SER A 73 -13.65 15.18 -3.80
CA SER A 73 -12.53 16.00 -4.23
C SER A 73 -11.91 16.86 -3.12
N ARG A 74 -12.53 16.90 -1.93
CA ARG A 74 -12.06 17.73 -0.82
C ARG A 74 -11.10 16.97 0.08
N THR A 75 -9.87 17.45 0.18
CA THR A 75 -8.90 16.96 1.15
C THR A 75 -9.33 17.38 2.56
N THR A 76 -9.55 16.41 3.43
CA THR A 76 -9.79 16.62 4.87
C THR A 76 -8.61 16.05 5.65
N TRP A 77 -8.40 16.46 6.91
CA TRP A 77 -7.36 15.89 7.76
C TRP A 77 -7.44 14.36 7.83
N ARG A 78 -8.65 13.85 7.90
CA ARG A 78 -8.89 12.41 7.94
C ARG A 78 -8.43 11.72 6.65
N THR A 79 -8.88 12.18 5.49
CA THR A 79 -8.49 11.60 4.19
C THR A 79 -6.99 11.75 3.95
N PHE A 80 -6.40 12.87 4.37
CA PHE A 80 -4.96 13.11 4.30
C PHE A 80 -4.18 12.11 5.16
N LEU A 81 -4.55 11.92 6.44
CA LEU A 81 -3.86 11.00 7.34
C LEU A 81 -4.02 9.53 6.90
N LEU A 82 -5.20 9.13 6.43
CA LEU A 82 -5.40 7.79 5.87
C LEU A 82 -4.53 7.56 4.63
N GLY A 83 -4.52 8.51 3.71
CA GLY A 83 -3.68 8.44 2.51
C GLY A 83 -2.19 8.41 2.85
N LEU A 84 -1.75 9.25 3.78
CA LEU A 84 -0.36 9.29 4.24
C LEU A 84 0.05 7.96 4.90
N GLY A 85 -0.83 7.38 5.72
CA GLY A 85 -0.58 6.08 6.34
C GLY A 85 -0.44 4.96 5.32
N ILE A 86 -1.31 4.92 4.31
CA ILE A 86 -1.26 3.92 3.23
C ILE A 86 0.03 4.07 2.42
N VAL A 87 0.33 5.29 1.95
CA VAL A 87 1.52 5.56 1.13
C VAL A 87 2.80 5.34 1.95
N GLY A 88 2.82 5.76 3.21
CA GLY A 88 3.94 5.54 4.12
C GLY A 88 4.22 4.05 4.39
N ALA A 89 3.18 3.25 4.61
CA ALA A 89 3.33 1.81 4.77
C ALA A 89 3.86 1.15 3.48
N LEU A 90 3.36 1.57 2.32
CA LEU A 90 3.84 1.09 1.02
C LEU A 90 5.31 1.47 0.80
N ALA A 91 5.68 2.72 1.07
CA ALA A 91 7.06 3.19 1.00
C ALA A 91 7.98 2.37 1.91
N ALA A 92 7.58 2.13 3.16
CA ALA A 92 8.35 1.33 4.09
C ALA A 92 8.62 -0.10 3.58
N ILE A 93 7.61 -0.76 2.98
CA ILE A 93 7.72 -2.09 2.39
C ILE A 93 8.72 -2.08 1.23
N PHE A 94 8.55 -1.17 0.27
CA PHE A 94 9.39 -1.11 -0.92
C PHE A 94 10.84 -0.74 -0.59
N ASN A 95 11.05 0.20 0.33
CA ASN A 95 12.37 0.55 0.83
C ASN A 95 13.04 -0.64 1.52
N TRP A 96 12.29 -1.40 2.34
CA TRP A 96 12.85 -2.58 2.96
C TRP A 96 13.20 -3.66 1.94
N VAL A 97 12.36 -3.91 0.94
CA VAL A 97 12.65 -4.90 -0.12
C VAL A 97 13.88 -4.50 -0.91
N ALA A 98 14.05 -3.23 -1.24
CA ALA A 98 15.18 -2.72 -2.02
C ALA A 98 16.49 -2.68 -1.22
N PHE A 99 16.44 -2.09 -0.02
CA PHE A 99 17.62 -1.68 0.74
C PHE A 99 17.84 -2.44 2.05
N GLY A 100 16.84 -3.22 2.50
CA GLY A 100 16.93 -3.95 3.75
C GLY A 100 18.01 -5.03 3.74
N PRO A 101 18.50 -5.46 4.92
CA PRO A 101 19.54 -6.48 5.06
C PRO A 101 19.00 -7.87 4.74
N GLY A 102 19.94 -8.78 4.42
CA GLY A 102 19.69 -10.21 4.19
C GLY A 102 19.51 -10.59 2.72
N PRO A 103 19.82 -11.86 2.39
CA PRO A 103 19.66 -12.40 1.04
C PRO A 103 18.18 -12.52 0.67
N ARG A 104 17.86 -12.28 -0.58
CA ARG A 104 16.49 -12.37 -1.10
C ARG A 104 16.44 -13.13 -2.40
N ALA A 105 15.46 -14.03 -2.50
CA ALA A 105 15.14 -14.69 -3.74
C ALA A 105 14.06 -13.87 -4.47
N PHE A 106 14.42 -13.33 -5.63
CA PHE A 106 13.48 -12.67 -6.52
C PHE A 106 13.09 -13.63 -7.64
N SER A 107 11.79 -13.79 -7.85
CA SER A 107 11.26 -14.41 -9.04
C SER A 107 10.45 -13.38 -9.80
N GLY A 108 10.70 -13.26 -11.08
CA GLY A 108 10.00 -12.27 -11.90
C GLY A 108 9.96 -12.67 -13.36
N GLY A 109 9.04 -12.09 -14.09
CA GLY A 109 8.94 -12.21 -15.53
C GLY A 109 8.60 -10.86 -16.14
N ILE A 110 9.22 -10.57 -17.27
CA ILE A 110 8.82 -9.45 -18.14
C ILE A 110 8.00 -10.07 -19.26
N SER A 111 6.74 -9.68 -19.35
CA SER A 111 5.86 -10.07 -20.44
C SER A 111 5.49 -8.83 -21.23
N ILE A 112 6.07 -8.71 -22.41
CA ILE A 112 5.72 -7.70 -23.40
C ILE A 112 5.09 -8.42 -24.61
N PRO A 113 4.28 -7.75 -25.45
CA PRO A 113 3.77 -8.38 -26.64
C PRO A 113 4.90 -9.04 -27.45
N PHE A 114 4.79 -10.34 -27.67
CA PHE A 114 5.74 -11.22 -28.40
C PHE A 114 6.98 -11.70 -27.63
N VAL A 115 7.25 -11.25 -26.40
CA VAL A 115 8.38 -11.74 -25.58
C VAL A 115 7.94 -11.89 -24.13
N SER A 116 8.02 -13.11 -23.61
CA SER A 116 7.89 -13.37 -22.18
C SER A 116 9.15 -14.08 -21.68
N VAL A 117 9.81 -13.47 -20.71
CA VAL A 117 10.95 -14.06 -20.01
C VAL A 117 10.56 -14.21 -18.55
N SER A 118 10.50 -15.44 -18.08
CA SER A 118 10.23 -15.75 -16.66
C SER A 118 11.36 -16.62 -16.11
N GLY A 119 11.77 -16.36 -14.89
CA GLY A 119 12.81 -17.14 -14.22
C GLY A 119 13.29 -16.52 -12.92
N PRO A 120 14.22 -17.21 -12.23
CA PRO A 120 14.87 -16.64 -11.07
C PRO A 120 15.69 -15.42 -11.49
N GLN A 121 15.43 -14.29 -10.82
CA GLN A 121 16.16 -13.04 -11.05
C GLN A 121 17.38 -13.00 -10.13
N SER A 122 18.44 -12.35 -10.57
CA SER A 122 19.56 -12.08 -9.67
C SER A 122 19.09 -11.16 -8.52
N GLU A 123 19.63 -11.36 -7.32
CA GLU A 123 19.28 -10.52 -6.17
C GLU A 123 19.50 -9.03 -6.48
N TRP A 124 20.55 -8.71 -7.21
CA TRP A 124 20.87 -7.33 -7.59
C TRP A 124 19.80 -6.73 -8.52
N SER A 125 19.37 -7.46 -9.56
CA SER A 125 18.36 -6.95 -10.49
C SER A 125 17.01 -6.75 -9.80
N GLY A 126 16.64 -7.65 -8.90
CA GLY A 126 15.45 -7.52 -8.08
C GLY A 126 15.53 -6.29 -7.18
N ARG A 127 16.63 -6.10 -6.44
CA ARG A 127 16.83 -4.92 -5.59
C ARG A 127 16.81 -3.61 -6.37
N VAL A 128 17.41 -3.56 -7.57
CA VAL A 128 17.37 -2.36 -8.42
C VAL A 128 15.92 -2.05 -8.87
N ALA A 129 15.19 -3.06 -9.33
CA ALA A 129 13.80 -2.86 -9.75
C ALA A 129 12.93 -2.32 -8.59
N PHE A 130 13.02 -2.93 -7.40
CA PHE A 130 12.32 -2.44 -6.22
C PHE A 130 12.86 -1.09 -5.73
N GLY A 131 14.16 -0.80 -5.89
CA GLY A 131 14.76 0.48 -5.55
C GLY A 131 14.22 1.63 -6.41
N VAL A 132 14.09 1.40 -7.71
CA VAL A 132 13.44 2.39 -8.61
C VAL A 132 12.00 2.63 -8.19
N ALA A 133 11.25 1.55 -7.90
CA ALA A 133 9.87 1.68 -7.41
C ALA A 133 9.81 2.40 -6.05
N ALA A 134 10.73 2.13 -5.12
CA ALA A 134 10.82 2.83 -3.84
C ALA A 134 11.02 4.33 -4.03
N VAL A 135 11.97 4.74 -4.87
CA VAL A 135 12.21 6.17 -5.17
C VAL A 135 10.96 6.86 -5.75
N VAL A 136 10.24 6.19 -6.66
CA VAL A 136 9.00 6.72 -7.23
C VAL A 136 7.92 6.88 -6.14
N ILE A 137 7.77 5.87 -5.27
CA ILE A 137 6.79 5.91 -4.17
C ILE A 137 7.17 7.00 -3.15
N ASP A 138 8.45 7.15 -2.82
CA ASP A 138 8.94 8.18 -1.90
C ASP A 138 8.71 9.58 -2.47
N ALA A 139 9.01 9.79 -3.76
CA ALA A 139 8.71 11.05 -4.44
C ALA A 139 7.21 11.36 -4.44
N PHE A 140 6.38 10.34 -4.67
CA PHE A 140 4.92 10.47 -4.59
C PHE A 140 4.46 10.78 -3.16
N ALA A 141 5.05 10.14 -2.14
CA ALA A 141 4.75 10.42 -0.74
C ALA A 141 5.05 11.88 -0.38
N VAL A 142 6.22 12.38 -0.78
CA VAL A 142 6.60 13.79 -0.60
C VAL A 142 5.59 14.71 -1.30
N TRP A 143 5.23 14.40 -2.53
CA TRP A 143 4.23 15.18 -3.27
C TRP A 143 2.86 15.20 -2.57
N VAL A 144 2.39 14.05 -2.07
CA VAL A 144 1.12 13.95 -1.31
C VAL A 144 1.18 14.80 -0.04
N ILE A 145 2.31 14.76 0.68
CA ILE A 145 2.50 15.56 1.90
C ILE A 145 2.43 17.05 1.57
N LEU A 146 3.22 17.50 0.61
CA LEU A 146 3.30 18.93 0.24
C LEU A 146 1.94 19.46 -0.25
N ARG A 147 1.28 18.69 -1.13
CA ARG A 147 -0.04 19.06 -1.66
C ARG A 147 -1.11 19.04 -0.58
N GLY A 148 -1.16 17.96 0.22
CA GLY A 148 -2.16 17.82 1.28
C GLY A 148 -2.04 18.91 2.34
N LEU A 149 -0.82 19.24 2.78
CA LEU A 149 -0.58 20.33 3.71
C LEU A 149 -0.97 21.68 3.11
N ARG A 150 -0.63 21.93 1.85
CA ARG A 150 -1.02 23.17 1.16
C ARG A 150 -2.55 23.32 1.09
N ASP A 151 -3.26 22.25 0.75
CA ASP A 151 -4.72 22.26 0.64
C ASP A 151 -5.39 22.45 2.01
N LEU A 152 -4.82 21.88 3.09
CA LEU A 152 -5.34 21.97 4.44
C LEU A 152 -5.05 23.34 5.08
N LEU A 153 -3.83 23.87 4.90
CA LEU A 153 -3.42 25.15 5.46
C LEU A 153 -3.94 26.36 4.66
N GLY A 154 -4.09 26.19 3.34
CA GLY A 154 -4.62 27.25 2.47
C GLY A 154 -6.12 27.56 2.67
N ARG A 155 -6.86 26.66 3.32
CA ARG A 155 -8.29 26.86 3.65
C ARG A 155 -8.54 27.73 4.88
N GLY A 156 -7.51 28.07 5.63
CA GLY A 156 -7.60 28.93 6.81
C GLY A 156 -7.46 30.43 6.51
N ARG A 157 -7.37 30.79 5.23
CA ARG A 157 -7.36 32.19 4.76
C ARG A 157 -8.55 32.45 3.87
#